data_289f19b76492c7d1570c50e2420dd322
#
_entry.id   289f19b76492c7d1570c50e2420dd322
#
_cell.length_a   1.000
_cell.length_b   1.000
_cell.length_c   1.000
_cell.angle_alpha   90.00
_cell.angle_beta   90.00
_cell.angle_gamma   90.00
#
_symmetry.space_group_name_H-M   'P 1'
#
loop_
_entity.id
_entity.type
_entity.pdbx_description
1 polymer ?
#
loop_
_entity_poly.entity_id
_entity_poly.type
_entity_poly.pdbx_seq_one_letter_code
_entity_poly.pdbx_strand_id
1 'polypeptide(L)'
;VPMYTLGREYAPPGVLAGAMRYHGVAPIVSALYREKHISAVTHGQIESYSAGLMFTRAEGIVLSPHAMYPVKEVIEHAFRCKGTGSDDTILFTVTPAVSTDSTPYDSLLDGLLHDEKTEEASLKKSLGRFIGRN
;
A
#
# COMPACT_ATOMS: atom_id res chain seq x y z
N VAL A 1 -5.74 24.17 -0.33
CA VAL A 1 -5.05 23.42 -1.41
C VAL A 1 -5.82 22.11 -1.63
N PRO A 2 -6.19 21.73 -2.86
CA PRO A 2 -6.90 20.50 -3.13
C PRO A 2 -6.09 19.27 -2.71
N MET A 3 -6.77 18.25 -2.18
CA MET A 3 -6.18 16.96 -1.85
C MET A 3 -7.18 15.84 -2.10
N TYR A 4 -6.70 14.65 -2.43
CA TYR A 4 -7.54 13.45 -2.47
C TYR A 4 -7.85 12.98 -1.06
N THR A 5 -9.11 12.65 -0.79
CA THR A 5 -9.56 12.21 0.53
C THR A 5 -10.66 11.16 0.42
N LEU A 6 -10.71 10.28 1.41
CA LEU A 6 -11.81 9.32 1.62
C LEU A 6 -12.97 9.93 2.41
N GLY A 7 -12.80 11.17 2.90
CA GLY A 7 -13.71 11.78 3.86
C GLY A 7 -13.52 11.24 5.29
N ARG A 8 -13.85 12.06 6.27
CA ARG A 8 -13.55 11.75 7.69
C ARG A 8 -14.43 10.64 8.29
N GLU A 9 -15.57 10.37 7.68
CA GLU A 9 -16.55 9.40 8.21
C GLU A 9 -16.35 7.98 7.64
N TYR A 10 -15.48 7.82 6.66
CA TYR A 10 -15.17 6.52 6.10
C TYR A 10 -14.15 5.79 6.98
N ALA A 11 -14.45 4.56 7.35
CA ALA A 11 -13.51 3.68 8.04
C ALA A 11 -12.73 2.86 6.99
N PRO A 12 -11.41 3.10 6.83
CA PRO A 12 -10.60 2.27 5.94
C PRO A 12 -10.57 0.81 6.39
N PRO A 13 -10.42 -0.14 5.45
CA PRO A 13 -10.29 -1.56 5.78
C PRO A 13 -9.23 -1.84 6.85
N GLY A 14 -9.42 -2.92 7.59
CA GLY A 14 -8.55 -3.35 8.69
C GLY A 14 -7.26 -3.97 8.21
N VAL A 15 -6.34 -3.19 7.64
CA VAL A 15 -5.02 -3.68 7.29
C VAL A 15 -4.06 -3.66 8.48
N LEU A 16 -3.19 -4.65 8.60
CA LEU A 16 -2.19 -4.74 9.67
C LEU A 16 -1.03 -3.75 9.51
N ALA A 17 -1.02 -2.95 8.46
CA ALA A 17 -0.13 -1.81 8.27
C ALA A 17 -0.82 -0.52 8.74
N GLY A 18 -0.94 -0.32 10.05
CA GLY A 18 -1.70 0.79 10.64
C GLY A 18 -1.29 2.18 10.13
N ALA A 19 -0.03 2.38 9.80
CA ALA A 19 0.48 3.61 9.19
C ALA A 19 -0.12 3.94 7.81
N MET A 20 -0.80 2.99 7.16
CA MET A 20 -1.47 3.20 5.85
C MET A 20 -2.95 3.53 5.98
N ARG A 21 -3.52 3.50 7.20
CA ARG A 21 -4.94 3.75 7.45
C ARG A 21 -5.23 5.22 7.72
N TYR A 22 -5.06 6.08 6.73
CA TYR A 22 -5.37 7.51 6.83
C TYR A 22 -6.36 7.94 5.75
N HIS A 23 -7.03 9.07 5.98
CA HIS A 23 -8.19 9.52 5.22
C HIS A 23 -7.84 10.39 4.01
N GLY A 24 -6.62 10.85 3.89
CA GLY A 24 -6.26 11.76 2.81
C GLY A 24 -4.78 11.76 2.51
N VAL A 25 -4.47 12.08 1.27
CA VAL A 25 -3.10 12.16 0.75
C VAL A 25 -2.63 13.60 0.82
N ALA A 26 -1.35 13.80 1.17
CA ALA A 26 -0.76 15.14 1.24
C ALA A 26 -1.03 15.96 -0.04
N PRO A 27 -1.31 17.27 0.07
CA PRO A 27 -1.64 18.11 -1.09
C PRO A 27 -0.59 18.07 -2.20
N ILE A 28 0.68 18.02 -1.85
CA ILE A 28 1.77 17.95 -2.85
C ILE A 28 1.72 16.60 -3.62
N VAL A 29 1.47 15.48 -2.94
CA VAL A 29 1.35 14.16 -3.57
C VAL A 29 0.10 14.12 -4.46
N SER A 30 -1.01 14.71 -4.01
CA SER A 30 -2.22 14.85 -4.80
C SER A 30 -1.99 15.68 -6.07
N ALA A 31 -1.21 16.76 -5.98
CA ALA A 31 -0.84 17.56 -7.13
C ALA A 31 0.03 16.79 -8.12
N LEU A 32 1.07 16.12 -7.65
CA LEU A 32 1.96 15.30 -8.50
C LEU A 32 1.19 14.18 -9.22
N TYR A 33 0.26 13.53 -8.53
CA TYR A 33 -0.60 12.50 -9.13
C TYR A 33 -1.52 13.09 -10.20
N ARG A 34 -2.18 14.23 -9.91
CA ARG A 34 -3.07 14.93 -10.87
C ARG A 34 -2.32 15.36 -12.13
N GLU A 35 -1.11 15.89 -11.96
CA GLU A 35 -0.25 16.33 -13.07
C GLU A 35 0.50 15.17 -13.75
N LYS A 36 0.24 13.92 -13.35
CA LYS A 36 0.82 12.69 -13.92
C LYS A 36 2.34 12.58 -13.78
N HIS A 37 2.94 13.23 -12.79
CA HIS A 37 4.35 13.05 -12.43
C HIS A 37 4.60 11.76 -11.65
N ILE A 38 3.57 11.25 -10.98
CA ILE A 38 3.59 9.97 -10.27
C ILE A 38 2.34 9.16 -10.63
N SER A 39 2.42 7.86 -10.46
CA SER A 39 1.30 6.93 -10.55
C SER A 39 1.06 6.25 -9.21
N ALA A 40 -0.13 5.68 -9.03
CA ALA A 40 -0.48 4.92 -7.86
C ALA A 40 -0.85 3.48 -8.25
N VAL A 41 -0.39 2.52 -7.48
CA VAL A 41 -0.74 1.12 -7.61
C VAL A 41 -1.33 0.61 -6.31
N THR A 42 -2.10 -0.47 -6.37
CA THR A 42 -2.70 -1.10 -5.21
C THR A 42 -2.38 -2.58 -5.19
N HIS A 43 -2.07 -3.10 -4.01
CA HIS A 43 -1.81 -4.51 -3.78
C HIS A 43 -2.63 -5.00 -2.61
N GLY A 44 -3.06 -6.26 -2.66
CA GLY A 44 -3.69 -6.94 -1.54
C GLY A 44 -2.70 -7.16 -0.39
N GLN A 45 -3.24 -7.33 0.81
CA GLN A 45 -2.45 -7.52 2.02
C GLN A 45 -1.69 -8.85 1.97
N ILE A 46 -2.38 -9.95 1.61
CA ILE A 46 -1.79 -11.28 1.57
C ILE A 46 -0.61 -11.34 0.61
N GLU A 47 -0.77 -10.83 -0.61
CA GLU A 47 0.29 -10.85 -1.62
C GLU A 47 1.48 -9.96 -1.24
N SER A 48 1.22 -8.80 -0.62
CA SER A 48 2.27 -7.87 -0.18
C SER A 48 3.10 -8.48 0.95
N TYR A 49 2.46 -9.12 1.93
CA TYR A 49 3.15 -9.79 3.03
C TYR A 49 3.92 -11.02 2.56
N SER A 50 3.38 -11.79 1.61
CA SER A 50 4.09 -12.92 0.99
C SER A 50 5.36 -12.45 0.28
N ALA A 51 5.29 -11.34 -0.46
CA ALA A 51 6.43 -10.71 -1.11
C ALA A 51 7.47 -10.21 -0.08
N GLY A 52 7.01 -9.57 1.00
CA GLY A 52 7.86 -9.10 2.11
C GLY A 52 8.57 -10.25 2.82
N LEU A 53 7.89 -11.37 3.05
CA LEU A 53 8.50 -12.57 3.64
C LEU A 53 9.56 -13.19 2.71
N MET A 54 9.28 -13.22 1.40
CA MET A 54 10.25 -13.69 0.40
C MET A 54 11.49 -12.79 0.39
N PHE A 55 11.33 -11.47 0.40
CA PHE A 55 12.43 -10.51 0.48
C PHE A 55 13.22 -10.68 1.78
N THR A 56 12.54 -10.79 2.93
CA THR A 56 13.19 -11.02 4.23
C THR A 56 14.06 -12.27 4.24
N ARG A 57 13.60 -13.35 3.62
CA ARG A 57 14.36 -14.61 3.51
C ARG A 57 15.56 -14.51 2.57
N ALA A 58 15.45 -13.70 1.50
CA ALA A 58 16.52 -13.53 0.52
C ALA A 58 17.60 -12.58 1.02
N GLU A 59 17.19 -11.46 1.65
CA GLU A 59 18.10 -10.34 1.97
C GLU A 59 18.46 -10.26 3.47
N GLY A 60 17.79 -11.04 4.33
CA GLY A 60 18.00 -11.01 5.78
C GLY A 60 17.48 -9.73 6.46
N ILE A 61 16.67 -8.93 5.78
CA ILE A 61 16.12 -7.68 6.30
C ILE A 61 14.65 -7.88 6.64
N VAL A 62 14.29 -7.74 7.92
CA VAL A 62 12.90 -7.79 8.38
C VAL A 62 12.24 -6.45 8.09
N LEU A 63 11.20 -6.46 7.28
CA LEU A 63 10.48 -5.27 6.84
C LEU A 63 9.40 -4.85 7.83
N SER A 64 9.17 -3.54 7.94
CA SER A 64 7.93 -3.06 8.57
C SER A 64 6.71 -3.40 7.68
N PRO A 65 5.51 -3.55 8.26
CA PRO A 65 4.31 -3.93 7.51
C PRO A 65 4.04 -3.09 6.26
N HIS A 66 4.18 -1.77 6.36
CA HIS A 66 3.95 -0.87 5.23
C HIS A 66 5.03 -0.95 4.14
N ALA A 67 6.25 -1.41 4.47
CA ALA A 67 7.33 -1.57 3.50
C ALA A 67 7.16 -2.83 2.61
N MET A 68 6.27 -3.73 2.96
CA MET A 68 5.99 -4.94 2.17
C MET A 68 5.27 -4.62 0.85
N TYR A 69 4.43 -3.58 0.83
CA TYR A 69 3.69 -3.17 -0.37
C TYR A 69 4.60 -2.66 -1.50
N PRO A 70 5.53 -1.72 -1.28
CA PRO A 70 6.48 -1.35 -2.33
C PRO A 70 7.40 -2.50 -2.75
N VAL A 71 7.76 -3.43 -1.86
CA VAL A 71 8.52 -4.63 -2.24
C VAL A 71 7.73 -5.51 -3.20
N LYS A 72 6.41 -5.68 -3.00
CA LYS A 72 5.55 -6.39 -3.94
C LYS A 72 5.60 -5.74 -5.33
N GLU A 73 5.47 -4.41 -5.43
CA GLU A 73 5.56 -3.70 -6.70
C GLU A 73 6.93 -3.83 -7.36
N VAL A 74 8.02 -3.76 -6.58
CA VAL A 74 9.39 -3.96 -7.10
C VAL A 74 9.54 -5.33 -7.74
N ILE A 75 9.05 -6.38 -7.08
CA ILE A 75 9.11 -7.75 -7.60
C ILE A 75 8.31 -7.85 -8.91
N GLU A 76 7.10 -7.29 -8.95
CA GLU A 76 6.28 -7.29 -10.17
C GLU A 76 6.95 -6.51 -11.31
N HIS A 77 7.53 -5.34 -11.00
CA HIS A 77 8.26 -4.55 -11.98
C HIS A 77 9.46 -5.33 -12.54
N ALA A 78 10.23 -5.98 -11.68
CA ALA A 78 11.35 -6.82 -12.11
C ALA A 78 10.89 -7.97 -13.03
N PHE A 79 9.76 -8.60 -12.75
CA PHE A 79 9.18 -9.60 -13.65
C PHE A 79 8.72 -9.01 -14.99
N ARG A 80 8.16 -7.80 -14.99
CA ARG A 80 7.83 -7.09 -16.25
C ARG A 80 9.09 -6.80 -17.08
N CYS A 81 10.15 -6.29 -16.44
CA CYS A 81 11.43 -6.05 -17.10
C CYS A 81 11.99 -7.34 -17.72
N LYS A 82 11.98 -8.44 -16.97
CA LYS A 82 12.39 -9.75 -17.47
C LYS A 82 11.58 -10.21 -18.68
N GLY A 83 10.25 -9.99 -18.67
CA GLY A 83 9.35 -10.37 -19.75
C GLY A 83 9.52 -9.52 -21.02
N THR A 84 9.90 -8.26 -20.88
CA THR A 84 10.10 -7.32 -21.98
C THR A 84 11.55 -7.20 -22.45
N GLY A 85 12.50 -7.76 -21.68
CA GLY A 85 13.94 -7.57 -21.92
C GLY A 85 14.42 -6.16 -21.58
N SER A 86 13.67 -5.41 -20.75
CA SER A 86 14.09 -4.08 -20.27
C SER A 86 15.22 -4.19 -19.24
N ASP A 87 16.15 -3.24 -19.27
CA ASP A 87 17.27 -3.11 -18.35
C ASP A 87 17.06 -1.94 -17.36
N ASP A 88 15.87 -1.85 -16.81
CA ASP A 88 15.50 -0.77 -15.88
C ASP A 88 16.24 -0.91 -14.55
N THR A 89 16.69 0.22 -14.02
CA THR A 89 17.18 0.31 -12.65
C THR A 89 16.03 0.68 -11.71
N ILE A 90 15.74 -0.17 -10.73
CA ILE A 90 14.63 0.02 -9.79
C ILE A 90 15.19 0.55 -8.46
N LEU A 91 14.81 1.77 -8.07
CA LEU A 91 15.10 2.33 -6.76
C LEU A 91 13.84 2.30 -5.90
N PHE A 92 13.93 1.79 -4.69
CA PHE A 92 12.82 1.78 -3.75
C PHE A 92 13.28 2.04 -2.31
N THR A 93 12.35 2.47 -1.45
CA THR A 93 12.63 2.74 -0.04
C THR A 93 12.35 1.50 0.80
N VAL A 94 13.33 1.10 1.59
CA VAL A 94 13.20 0.02 2.57
C VAL A 94 13.07 0.62 3.97
N THR A 95 11.99 0.27 4.67
CA THR A 95 11.82 0.60 6.08
C THR A 95 11.91 -0.69 6.89
N PRO A 96 13.00 -0.91 7.64
CA PRO A 96 13.12 -2.09 8.49
C PRO A 96 12.11 -2.04 9.64
N ALA A 97 11.78 -3.20 10.20
CA ALA A 97 10.98 -3.27 11.41
C ALA A 97 11.75 -2.67 12.58
N VAL A 98 11.20 -1.61 13.16
CA VAL A 98 11.78 -0.93 14.34
C VAL A 98 11.26 -1.53 15.64
N SER A 99 10.16 -2.27 15.57
CA SER A 99 9.51 -2.90 16.71
C SER A 99 9.56 -4.43 16.58
N THR A 100 9.54 -5.08 17.74
CA THR A 100 9.44 -6.55 17.86
C THR A 100 8.02 -7.07 17.59
N ASP A 101 7.14 -6.27 16.98
CA ASP A 101 5.79 -6.71 16.63
C ASP A 101 5.84 -7.67 15.44
N SER A 102 5.83 -8.96 15.76
CA SER A 102 5.79 -10.05 14.78
C SER A 102 4.36 -10.36 14.29
N THR A 103 3.34 -9.77 14.91
CA THR A 103 1.93 -10.08 14.65
C THR A 103 1.57 -10.17 13.16
N PRO A 104 2.01 -9.27 12.27
CA PRO A 104 1.70 -9.37 10.85
C PRO A 104 2.32 -10.60 10.17
N TYR A 105 3.54 -10.96 10.56
CA TYR A 105 4.22 -12.14 10.03
C TYR A 105 3.60 -13.43 10.56
N ASP A 106 3.30 -13.47 11.86
CA ASP A 106 2.63 -14.59 12.51
C ASP A 106 1.25 -14.81 11.88
N SER A 107 0.47 -13.75 11.69
CA SER A 107 -0.85 -13.82 11.03
C SER A 107 -0.78 -14.36 9.59
N LEU A 108 0.28 -14.03 8.84
CA LEU A 108 0.50 -14.62 7.51
C LEU A 108 0.82 -16.10 7.60
N LEU A 109 1.76 -16.48 8.49
CA LEU A 109 2.24 -17.86 8.63
C LEU A 109 1.14 -18.80 9.16
N ASP A 110 0.30 -18.29 10.04
CA ASP A 110 -0.84 -19.02 10.61
C ASP A 110 -2.07 -19.06 9.70
N GLY A 111 -2.00 -18.40 8.53
CA GLY A 111 -3.13 -18.33 7.59
C GLY A 111 -4.31 -17.51 8.09
N LEU A 112 -4.09 -16.61 9.04
CA LEU A 112 -5.12 -15.75 9.63
C LEU A 112 -5.26 -14.42 8.89
N LEU A 113 -4.31 -14.10 8.00
CA LEU A 113 -4.34 -12.89 7.22
C LEU A 113 -5.41 -12.98 6.12
N HIS A 114 -6.21 -11.94 5.96
CA HIS A 114 -7.24 -11.85 4.93
C HIS A 114 -7.26 -10.48 4.29
N ASP A 115 -7.69 -10.44 3.03
CA ASP A 115 -7.89 -9.18 2.31
C ASP A 115 -9.31 -8.67 2.55
N GLU A 116 -9.42 -7.43 3.03
CA GLU A 116 -10.69 -6.74 3.14
C GLU A 116 -10.94 -5.88 1.90
N LYS A 117 -12.16 -5.96 1.37
CA LYS A 117 -12.58 -5.12 0.24
C LYS A 117 -13.12 -3.79 0.73
N THR A 118 -12.79 -2.74 -0.01
CA THR A 118 -13.39 -1.42 0.18
C THR A 118 -14.89 -1.48 -0.12
N GLU A 119 -15.73 -1.08 0.82
CA GLU A 119 -17.16 -0.92 0.61
C GLU A 119 -17.45 0.37 -0.18
N GLU A 120 -17.64 0.25 -1.49
CA GLU A 120 -17.92 1.40 -2.36
C GLU A 120 -19.12 2.23 -1.92
N ALA A 121 -20.17 1.60 -1.40
CA ALA A 121 -21.37 2.30 -0.92
C ALA A 121 -21.04 3.21 0.27
N SER A 122 -20.25 2.73 1.21
CA SER A 122 -19.77 3.49 2.37
C SER A 122 -18.87 4.65 1.94
N LEU A 123 -17.97 4.40 1.00
CA LEU A 123 -17.09 5.43 0.44
C LEU A 123 -17.90 6.52 -0.30
N LYS A 124 -18.82 6.13 -1.18
CA LYS A 124 -19.71 7.07 -1.89
C LYS A 124 -20.54 7.91 -0.92
N LYS A 125 -21.06 7.34 0.15
CA LYS A 125 -21.79 8.06 1.20
C LYS A 125 -20.90 9.09 1.91
N SER A 126 -19.68 8.73 2.25
CA SER A 126 -18.71 9.65 2.86
C SER A 126 -18.33 10.80 1.93
N LEU A 127 -18.08 10.52 0.65
CA LEU A 127 -17.70 11.50 -0.36
C LEU A 127 -18.88 12.35 -0.85
N GLY A 128 -20.09 11.81 -0.88
CA GLY A 128 -21.29 12.51 -1.38
C GLY A 128 -21.62 13.80 -0.63
N ARG A 129 -21.13 13.95 0.61
CA ARG A 129 -21.24 15.21 1.38
C ARG A 129 -20.30 16.30 0.88
N PHE A 130 -19.29 15.97 0.09
CA PHE A 130 -18.30 16.92 -0.45
C PHE A 130 -18.56 17.29 -1.91
N ILE A 131 -19.22 16.41 -2.68
CA ILE A 131 -19.49 16.61 -4.11
C ILE A 131 -20.68 17.55 -4.37
N GLY A 132 -21.51 17.81 -3.38
CA GLY A 132 -22.73 18.61 -3.49
C GLY A 132 -22.61 20.09 -3.06
N ARG A 133 -21.42 20.62 -2.87
CA ARG A 133 -21.17 22.01 -2.48
C ARG A 133 -20.30 22.74 -3.51
N ASN A 134 -20.87 22.95 -4.70
CA ASN A 134 -20.48 24.00 -5.62
C ASN A 134 -21.41 25.19 -5.48
#